data_8989aabc807593bf9e0716a7e24471f1
#
_entry.id   8989aabc807593bf9e0716a7e24471f1
#
_cell.length_a   1.000
_cell.length_b   1.000
_cell.length_c   1.000
_cell.angle_alpha   90.00
_cell.angle_beta   90.00
_cell.angle_gamma   90.00
#
_symmetry.space_group_name_H-M   'P 1'
#
loop_
_entity.id
_entity.type
_entity.pdbx_description
1 polymer ?
#
loop_
_entity_poly.entity_id
_entity_poly.type
_entity_poly.pdbx_seq_one_letter_code
_entity_poly.pdbx_strand_id
1 'polypeptide(L)'
;MPYYMNIAIGASCFNNGQEDATAASAAVATNPRPYRRDIHTAILPTSPTATSSRAELNALVLALETALERKAGLQFRPRFHLFVKSCSSYVVGIMTEWKAKWQMNGWKDAKGNVIANKDLIERAVQLEEAVTRGGGGFVAYQLVPRKWNGYVNWVARKALQWETKGQ
;
A
#
# COMPACT_ATOMS: atom_id res chain seq x y z
N MET A 1 -1.50 -14.28 22.65
CA MET A 1 -2.20 -14.57 21.38
C MET A 1 -1.69 -13.63 20.28
N PRO A 2 -1.48 -14.08 19.06
CA PRO A 2 -1.15 -13.19 17.96
C PRO A 2 -2.36 -12.33 17.55
N TYR A 3 -2.07 -11.13 17.06
CA TYR A 3 -3.05 -10.25 16.45
C TYR A 3 -3.00 -10.37 14.92
N TYR A 4 -4.12 -10.57 14.29
CA TYR A 4 -4.24 -10.71 12.85
C TYR A 4 -4.99 -9.52 12.25
N MET A 5 -4.39 -8.89 11.25
CA MET A 5 -5.01 -7.79 10.51
C MET A 5 -5.04 -8.13 9.02
N ASN A 6 -6.19 -7.96 8.40
CA ASN A 6 -6.36 -8.07 6.96
C ASN A 6 -6.63 -6.69 6.37
N ILE A 7 -5.90 -6.33 5.34
CA ILE A 7 -6.07 -5.07 4.65
C ILE A 7 -6.00 -5.28 3.14
N ALA A 8 -6.95 -4.72 2.42
CA ALA A 8 -6.94 -4.69 0.96
C ALA A 8 -6.48 -3.31 0.50
N ILE A 9 -5.63 -3.28 -0.52
CA ILE A 9 -5.14 -2.05 -1.14
C ILE A 9 -5.60 -1.94 -2.58
N GLY A 10 -5.89 -0.72 -3.02
CA GLY A 10 -6.32 -0.43 -4.37
C GLY A 10 -6.03 1.01 -4.75
N ALA A 11 -6.15 1.29 -6.03
CA ALA A 11 -5.85 2.59 -6.60
C ALA A 11 -6.76 2.91 -7.79
N SER A 12 -6.81 4.20 -8.10
CA SER A 12 -7.44 4.71 -9.32
C SER A 12 -6.56 5.83 -9.88
N CYS A 13 -6.39 5.86 -11.18
CA CYS A 13 -5.59 6.88 -11.86
C CYS A 13 -6.30 7.30 -13.15
N PHE A 14 -6.45 8.61 -13.34
CA PHE A 14 -6.88 9.23 -14.58
C PHE A 14 -5.67 9.82 -15.31
N ASN A 15 -5.67 9.76 -16.64
CA ASN A 15 -4.60 10.29 -17.49
C ASN A 15 -3.21 9.80 -17.06
N ASN A 16 -3.11 8.49 -16.81
CA ASN A 16 -1.92 7.83 -16.28
C ASN A 16 -0.62 8.27 -16.98
N GLY A 17 0.28 8.89 -16.22
CA GLY A 17 1.58 9.37 -16.71
C GLY A 17 1.52 10.65 -17.57
N GLN A 18 0.35 11.26 -17.73
CA GLN A 18 0.18 12.56 -18.41
C GLN A 18 0.44 13.72 -17.43
N GLU A 19 0.65 14.91 -17.98
CA GLU A 19 0.90 16.11 -17.18
C GLU A 19 -0.26 16.46 -16.24
N ASP A 20 -1.49 16.16 -16.67
CA ASP A 20 -2.74 16.36 -15.93
C ASP A 20 -3.22 15.12 -15.18
N ALA A 21 -2.34 14.14 -14.99
CA ALA A 21 -2.68 12.90 -14.30
C ALA A 21 -3.11 13.15 -12.86
N THR A 22 -4.19 12.52 -12.46
CA THR A 22 -4.68 12.49 -11.08
C THR A 22 -4.85 11.06 -10.60
N ALA A 23 -4.54 10.80 -9.35
CA ALA A 23 -4.64 9.47 -8.79
C ALA A 23 -5.02 9.48 -7.32
N ALA A 24 -5.67 8.40 -6.91
CA ALA A 24 -6.01 8.14 -5.51
C ALA A 24 -5.65 6.72 -5.11
N SER A 25 -5.33 6.58 -3.85
CA SER A 25 -5.04 5.32 -3.21
C SER A 25 -6.08 5.01 -2.15
N ALA A 26 -6.36 3.74 -1.92
CA ALA A 26 -7.23 3.29 -0.85
C ALA A 26 -6.64 2.06 -0.13
N ALA A 27 -6.85 2.03 1.17
CA ALA A 27 -6.59 0.88 2.03
C ALA A 27 -7.84 0.61 2.87
N VAL A 28 -8.33 -0.61 2.83
CA VAL A 28 -9.52 -1.05 3.56
C VAL A 28 -9.15 -2.18 4.49
N ALA A 29 -9.10 -1.89 5.78
CA ALA A 29 -8.87 -2.89 6.81
C ALA A 29 -10.21 -3.54 7.21
N THR A 30 -10.20 -4.86 7.33
CA THR A 30 -11.36 -5.63 7.79
C THR A 30 -11.07 -6.14 9.20
N ASN A 31 -11.83 -5.69 10.16
CA ASN A 31 -11.76 -6.17 11.53
C ASN A 31 -12.78 -7.30 11.72
N PRO A 32 -12.38 -8.43 12.34
CA PRO A 32 -13.30 -9.55 12.56
C PRO A 32 -14.43 -9.24 13.56
N ARG A 33 -14.25 -8.24 14.45
CA ARG A 33 -15.25 -7.88 15.44
C ARG A 33 -15.16 -6.39 15.85
N PRO A 34 -16.26 -5.66 15.88
CA PRO A 34 -17.51 -5.88 15.13
C PRO A 34 -17.22 -5.65 13.67
N TYR A 35 -17.84 -6.34 12.74
CA TYR A 35 -17.65 -6.28 11.29
C TYR A 35 -17.53 -4.84 10.74
N ARG A 36 -16.46 -4.18 11.07
CA ARG A 36 -16.20 -2.79 10.74
C ARG A 36 -15.07 -2.73 9.73
N ARG A 37 -15.30 -2.00 8.67
CA ARG A 37 -14.28 -1.65 7.70
C ARG A 37 -13.69 -0.32 8.08
N ASP A 38 -12.39 -0.27 8.31
CA ASP A 38 -11.66 0.98 8.43
C ASP A 38 -11.13 1.34 7.06
N ILE A 39 -11.59 2.46 6.53
CA ILE A 39 -11.31 2.92 5.16
C ILE A 39 -10.37 4.13 5.25
N HIS A 40 -9.25 4.02 4.57
CA HIS A 40 -8.28 5.08 4.43
C HIS A 40 -8.08 5.39 2.95
N THR A 41 -8.07 6.66 2.59
CA THR A 41 -7.83 7.12 1.22
C THR A 41 -6.83 8.25 1.20
N ALA A 42 -6.11 8.38 0.10
CA ALA A 42 -5.20 9.49 -0.13
C ALA A 42 -5.22 9.88 -1.61
N ILE A 43 -5.20 11.18 -1.86
CA ILE A 43 -5.01 11.73 -3.19
C ILE A 43 -3.50 11.96 -3.39
N LEU A 44 -2.96 11.52 -4.51
CA LEU A 44 -1.56 11.73 -4.81
C LEU A 44 -1.30 13.19 -5.17
N PRO A 45 -0.11 13.72 -4.78
CA PRO A 45 0.31 15.04 -5.26
C PRO A 45 0.52 15.03 -6.78
N THR A 46 0.46 16.18 -7.39
CA THR A 46 0.69 16.36 -8.83
C THR A 46 2.16 16.23 -9.24
N SER A 47 3.06 16.37 -8.29
CA SER A 47 4.51 16.21 -8.51
C SER A 47 5.09 15.25 -7.45
N PRO A 48 5.79 14.18 -7.84
CA PRO A 48 6.00 13.71 -9.22
C PRO A 48 4.69 13.34 -9.92
N THR A 49 4.68 13.33 -11.26
CA THR A 49 3.51 12.97 -12.07
C THR A 49 2.85 11.68 -11.58
N ALA A 50 1.54 11.74 -11.38
CA ALA A 50 0.78 10.60 -10.90
C ALA A 50 0.74 9.48 -11.95
N THR A 51 0.93 8.25 -11.49
CA THR A 51 0.81 7.04 -12.30
C THR A 51 0.03 5.98 -11.52
N SER A 52 -0.51 4.99 -12.22
CA SER A 52 -1.15 3.84 -11.58
C SER A 52 -0.19 3.14 -10.61
N SER A 53 1.06 2.93 -11.02
CA SER A 53 2.09 2.30 -10.18
C SER A 53 2.38 3.09 -8.90
N ARG A 54 2.48 4.42 -9.01
CA ARG A 54 2.65 5.28 -7.82
C ARG A 54 1.44 5.22 -6.90
N ALA A 55 0.22 5.21 -7.46
CA ALA A 55 -1.00 5.11 -6.68
C ALA A 55 -1.11 3.77 -5.94
N GLU A 56 -0.74 2.68 -6.59
CA GLU A 56 -0.70 1.35 -5.98
C GLU A 56 0.34 1.26 -4.86
N LEU A 57 1.54 1.80 -5.06
CA LEU A 57 2.57 1.87 -4.03
C LEU A 57 2.14 2.77 -2.86
N ASN A 58 1.51 3.89 -3.14
CA ASN A 58 1.00 4.77 -2.09
C ASN A 58 -0.12 4.09 -1.29
N ALA A 59 -0.95 3.26 -1.92
CA ALA A 59 -1.93 2.43 -1.21
C ALA A 59 -1.27 1.43 -0.26
N LEU A 60 -0.14 0.85 -0.65
CA LEU A 60 0.67 0.00 0.23
C LEU A 60 1.23 0.81 1.42
N VAL A 61 1.79 1.98 1.19
CA VAL A 61 2.27 2.87 2.26
C VAL A 61 1.15 3.18 3.24
N LEU A 62 -0.02 3.56 2.73
CA LEU A 62 -1.20 3.85 3.53
C LEU A 62 -1.64 2.65 4.39
N ALA A 63 -1.61 1.44 3.82
CA ALA A 63 -1.92 0.22 4.55
C ALA A 63 -0.93 -0.09 5.68
N LEU A 64 0.36 0.09 5.42
CA LEU A 64 1.41 -0.15 6.40
C LEU A 64 1.39 0.90 7.53
N GLU A 65 1.11 2.16 7.21
CA GLU A 65 0.88 3.21 8.21
C GLU A 65 -0.32 2.89 9.11
N THR A 66 -1.45 2.50 8.50
CA THR A 66 -2.65 2.07 9.22
C THR A 66 -2.35 0.88 10.16
N ALA A 67 -1.58 -0.09 9.67
CA ALA A 67 -1.19 -1.24 10.48
C ALA A 67 -0.27 -0.85 11.64
N LEU A 68 0.66 0.07 11.42
CA LEU A 68 1.56 0.56 12.46
C LEU A 68 0.80 1.33 13.55
N GLU A 69 -0.13 2.19 13.18
CA GLU A 69 -1.02 2.89 14.11
C GLU A 69 -1.86 1.89 14.93
N ARG A 70 -2.44 0.88 14.27
CA ARG A 70 -3.18 -0.18 14.94
C ARG A 70 -2.32 -0.92 15.95
N LYS A 71 -1.10 -1.30 15.56
CA LYS A 71 -0.14 -1.98 16.43
C LYS A 71 0.22 -1.13 17.64
N ALA A 72 0.45 0.18 17.45
CA ALA A 72 0.77 1.10 18.53
C ALA A 72 -0.37 1.26 19.56
N GLY A 73 -1.62 1.14 19.11
CA GLY A 73 -2.81 1.23 19.98
C GLY A 73 -3.13 -0.05 20.76
N LEU A 74 -2.41 -1.15 20.55
CA LEU A 74 -2.64 -2.39 21.29
C LEU A 74 -2.02 -2.32 22.68
N GLN A 75 -2.82 -2.58 23.73
CA GLN A 75 -2.38 -2.54 25.13
C GLN A 75 -1.28 -3.56 25.45
N PHE A 76 -1.37 -4.73 24.84
CA PHE A 76 -0.36 -5.78 24.90
C PHE A 76 0.42 -5.79 23.60
N ARG A 77 1.69 -6.08 23.63
CA ARG A 77 2.54 -6.17 22.43
C ARG A 77 2.47 -7.59 21.83
N PRO A 78 1.35 -7.96 21.19
CA PRO A 78 1.22 -9.29 20.60
C PRO A 78 2.11 -9.41 19.38
N ARG A 79 2.33 -10.64 18.93
CA ARG A 79 2.83 -10.89 17.58
C ARG A 79 1.82 -10.33 16.59
N PHE A 80 2.24 -9.41 15.75
CA PHE A 80 1.37 -8.71 14.81
C PHE A 80 1.54 -9.30 13.41
N HIS A 81 0.50 -9.93 12.90
CA HIS A 81 0.47 -10.56 11.59
C HIS A 81 -0.42 -9.75 10.67
N LEU A 82 0.19 -9.14 9.64
CA LEU A 82 -0.50 -8.35 8.65
C LEU A 82 -0.60 -9.11 7.33
N PHE A 83 -1.81 -9.19 6.79
CA PHE A 83 -2.09 -9.75 5.47
C PHE A 83 -2.55 -8.63 4.55
N VAL A 84 -1.74 -8.32 3.54
CA VAL A 84 -2.01 -7.30 2.52
C VAL A 84 -2.47 -8.00 1.25
N LYS A 85 -3.68 -7.67 0.78
CA LYS A 85 -4.24 -8.15 -0.48
C LYS A 85 -4.18 -7.06 -1.53
N SER A 86 -3.66 -7.39 -2.69
CA SER A 86 -3.54 -6.48 -3.83
C SER A 86 -3.79 -7.21 -5.15
N CYS A 87 -4.38 -6.54 -6.11
CA CYS A 87 -4.44 -7.04 -7.49
C CYS A 87 -3.28 -6.56 -8.36
N SER A 88 -2.31 -5.86 -7.78
CA SER A 88 -1.11 -5.38 -8.47
C SER A 88 0.03 -6.37 -8.34
N SER A 89 0.37 -7.05 -9.43
CA SER A 89 1.56 -7.92 -9.49
C SER A 89 2.86 -7.13 -9.28
N TYR A 90 2.86 -5.86 -9.66
CA TYR A 90 3.99 -4.95 -9.45
C TYR A 90 4.27 -4.75 -7.97
N VAL A 91 3.27 -4.37 -7.18
CA VAL A 91 3.42 -4.14 -5.73
C VAL A 91 3.80 -5.44 -5.00
N VAL A 92 3.10 -6.53 -5.30
CA VAL A 92 3.41 -7.83 -4.68
C VAL A 92 4.80 -8.31 -5.06
N GLY A 93 5.20 -8.18 -6.31
CA GLY A 93 6.54 -8.53 -6.79
C GLY A 93 7.65 -7.75 -6.11
N ILE A 94 7.45 -6.43 -5.92
CA ILE A 94 8.41 -5.60 -5.19
C ILE A 94 8.62 -6.13 -3.77
N MET A 95 7.55 -6.34 -3.03
CA MET A 95 7.63 -6.65 -1.61
C MET A 95 8.03 -8.10 -1.33
N THR A 96 7.83 -9.03 -2.26
CA THR A 96 8.16 -10.45 -2.09
C THR A 96 9.48 -10.87 -2.72
N GLU A 97 9.90 -10.20 -3.82
CA GLU A 97 11.07 -10.65 -4.58
C GLU A 97 12.10 -9.54 -4.80
N TRP A 98 11.68 -8.38 -5.33
CA TRP A 98 12.62 -7.44 -5.93
C TRP A 98 13.29 -6.52 -4.92
N LYS A 99 12.62 -6.14 -3.83
CA LYS A 99 13.18 -5.22 -2.83
C LYS A 99 14.52 -5.68 -2.27
N ALA A 100 14.67 -6.97 -1.99
CA ALA A 100 15.92 -7.53 -1.46
C ALA A 100 17.08 -7.36 -2.44
N LYS A 101 16.84 -7.63 -3.72
CA LYS A 101 17.85 -7.45 -4.78
C LYS A 101 18.22 -5.97 -4.94
N TRP A 102 17.25 -5.08 -4.93
CA TRP A 102 17.49 -3.65 -5.09
C TRP A 102 18.20 -3.04 -3.87
N GLN A 103 17.86 -3.47 -2.67
CA GLN A 103 18.59 -3.06 -1.46
C GLN A 103 20.07 -3.45 -1.53
N MET A 104 20.38 -4.68 -1.97
CA MET A 104 21.75 -5.14 -2.17
C MET A 104 22.47 -4.40 -3.29
N ASN A 105 21.77 -3.91 -4.30
CA ASN A 105 22.33 -3.20 -5.46
C ASN A 105 22.21 -1.67 -5.35
N GLY A 106 22.07 -1.14 -4.13
CA GLY A 106 22.01 0.30 -3.90
C GLY A 106 20.82 1.01 -4.55
N TRP A 107 19.68 0.32 -4.64
CA TRP A 107 18.45 0.82 -5.25
C TRP A 107 18.58 1.13 -6.75
N LYS A 108 19.36 0.32 -7.44
CA LYS A 108 19.58 0.41 -8.89
C LYS A 108 19.13 -0.87 -9.57
N ASP A 109 18.68 -0.72 -10.81
CA ASP A 109 18.39 -1.85 -11.68
C ASP A 109 19.67 -2.51 -12.21
N ALA A 110 19.52 -3.57 -13.00
CA ALA A 110 20.65 -4.29 -13.59
C ALA A 110 21.49 -3.42 -14.56
N LYS A 111 20.93 -2.32 -15.06
CA LYS A 111 21.61 -1.35 -15.95
C LYS A 111 22.26 -0.18 -15.19
N GLY A 112 22.16 -0.16 -13.86
CA GLY A 112 22.71 0.90 -13.03
C GLY A 112 21.83 2.14 -12.90
N ASN A 113 20.60 2.14 -13.41
CA ASN A 113 19.66 3.23 -13.25
C ASN A 113 18.96 3.14 -11.89
N VAL A 114 18.67 4.28 -11.28
CA VAL A 114 17.83 4.33 -10.07
C VAL A 114 16.46 3.77 -10.42
N ILE A 115 15.95 2.87 -9.57
CA ILE A 115 14.64 2.24 -9.81
C ILE A 115 13.51 3.29 -9.73
N ALA A 116 12.50 3.10 -10.60
CA ALA A 116 11.31 3.94 -10.58
C ALA A 116 10.58 3.85 -9.24
N ASN A 117 10.01 4.95 -8.77
CA ASN A 117 9.25 5.04 -7.53
C ASN A 117 10.04 4.66 -6.26
N LYS A 118 11.36 4.79 -6.30
CA LYS A 118 12.26 4.47 -5.19
C LYS A 118 11.77 5.09 -3.87
N ASP A 119 11.32 6.32 -3.88
CA ASP A 119 10.82 7.07 -2.71
C ASP A 119 9.71 6.30 -1.98
N LEU A 120 8.69 5.84 -2.71
CA LEU A 120 7.58 5.09 -2.14
C LEU A 120 7.98 3.67 -1.73
N ILE A 121 8.86 3.04 -2.50
CA ILE A 121 9.35 1.69 -2.20
C ILE A 121 10.18 1.69 -0.93
N GLU A 122 11.13 2.61 -0.77
CA GLU A 122 11.92 2.75 0.45
C GLU A 122 11.03 3.05 1.67
N ARG A 123 10.01 3.92 1.50
CA ARG A 123 9.05 4.21 2.56
C ARG A 123 8.27 2.95 2.97
N ALA A 124 7.78 2.17 2.02
CA ALA A 124 7.08 0.92 2.28
C ALA A 124 7.97 -0.09 3.03
N VAL A 125 9.23 -0.24 2.63
CA VAL A 125 10.19 -1.13 3.30
C VAL A 125 10.43 -0.70 4.75
N GLN A 126 10.65 0.59 5.00
CA GLN A 126 10.83 1.12 6.35
C GLN A 126 9.60 0.87 7.24
N LEU A 127 8.42 1.05 6.70
CA LEU A 127 7.16 0.81 7.42
C LEU A 127 6.95 -0.68 7.70
N GLU A 128 7.26 -1.56 6.75
CA GLU A 128 7.19 -3.01 6.95
C GLU A 128 8.12 -3.45 8.09
N GLU A 129 9.35 -2.94 8.11
CA GLU A 129 10.30 -3.19 9.20
C GLU A 129 9.76 -2.70 10.56
N ALA A 130 9.13 -1.53 10.59
CA ALA A 130 8.52 -1.00 11.80
C ALA A 130 7.34 -1.85 12.28
N VAL A 131 6.50 -2.33 11.36
CA VAL A 131 5.37 -3.22 11.67
C VAL A 131 5.85 -4.56 12.24
N THR A 132 6.92 -5.12 11.70
CA THR A 132 7.46 -6.42 12.13
C THR A 132 8.37 -6.34 13.36
N ARG A 133 8.91 -5.17 13.68
CA ARG A 133 9.86 -4.98 14.78
C ARG A 133 9.29 -5.39 16.13
N GLY A 134 10.09 -6.12 16.90
CA GLY A 134 9.88 -6.32 18.34
C GLY A 134 8.91 -7.42 18.75
N GLY A 135 8.58 -8.40 17.89
CA GLY A 135 7.62 -9.38 18.35
C GLY A 135 7.41 -10.66 17.55
N GLY A 136 8.26 -10.97 16.57
CA GLY A 136 8.09 -12.18 15.75
C GLY A 136 6.81 -12.18 14.91
N GLY A 137 6.28 -10.99 14.60
CA GLY A 137 5.23 -10.80 13.61
C GLY A 137 5.76 -10.83 12.17
N PHE A 138 4.86 -10.81 11.21
CA PHE A 138 5.21 -10.77 9.79
C PHE A 138 4.20 -9.96 8.98
N VAL A 139 4.61 -9.57 7.78
CA VAL A 139 3.72 -9.05 6.74
C VAL A 139 3.71 -10.05 5.58
N ALA A 140 2.54 -10.49 5.19
CA ALA A 140 2.34 -11.37 4.04
C ALA A 140 1.56 -10.63 2.95
N TYR A 141 2.00 -10.79 1.72
CA TYR A 141 1.38 -10.16 0.54
C TYR A 141 0.69 -11.23 -0.30
N GLN A 142 -0.54 -10.98 -0.67
CA GLN A 142 -1.34 -11.87 -1.49
C GLN A 142 -1.80 -11.16 -2.75
N LEU A 143 -1.39 -11.70 -3.89
CA LEU A 143 -1.94 -11.29 -5.18
C LEU A 143 -3.33 -11.90 -5.36
N VAL A 144 -4.34 -11.06 -5.59
CA VAL A 144 -5.71 -11.48 -5.83
C VAL A 144 -6.17 -11.06 -7.23
N PRO A 145 -7.10 -11.78 -7.86
CA PRO A 145 -7.70 -11.34 -9.10
C PRO A 145 -8.37 -9.96 -8.97
N ARG A 146 -8.29 -9.13 -10.00
CA ARG A 146 -8.87 -7.78 -9.98
C ARG A 146 -10.34 -7.76 -9.58
N LYS A 147 -11.12 -8.75 -10.01
CA LYS A 147 -12.54 -8.90 -9.64
C LYS A 147 -12.79 -9.02 -8.13
N TRP A 148 -11.82 -9.54 -7.38
CA TRP A 148 -11.91 -9.67 -5.92
C TRP A 148 -11.40 -8.43 -5.17
N ASN A 149 -10.80 -7.51 -5.89
CA ASN A 149 -10.30 -6.24 -5.38
C ASN A 149 -11.23 -5.06 -5.74
N GLY A 150 -12.41 -5.34 -6.28
CA GLY A 150 -13.33 -4.35 -6.84
C GLY A 150 -13.78 -3.29 -5.85
N TYR A 151 -14.04 -3.67 -4.60
CA TYR A 151 -14.49 -2.73 -3.57
C TYR A 151 -13.44 -1.68 -3.24
N VAL A 152 -12.20 -2.08 -2.95
CA VAL A 152 -11.14 -1.13 -2.59
C VAL A 152 -10.74 -0.25 -3.78
N ASN A 153 -10.75 -0.78 -5.00
CA ASN A 153 -10.53 0.02 -6.21
C ASN A 153 -11.66 1.03 -6.43
N TRP A 154 -12.91 0.64 -6.15
CA TRP A 154 -14.06 1.53 -6.18
C TRP A 154 -13.93 2.66 -5.15
N VAL A 155 -13.49 2.35 -3.93
CA VAL A 155 -13.22 3.36 -2.88
C VAL A 155 -12.20 4.39 -3.37
N ALA A 156 -11.08 3.95 -3.95
CA ALA A 156 -10.07 4.86 -4.51
C ALA A 156 -10.65 5.75 -5.61
N ARG A 157 -11.42 5.18 -6.52
CA ARG A 157 -12.08 5.93 -7.60
C ARG A 157 -13.06 6.97 -7.07
N LYS A 158 -13.85 6.61 -6.05
CA LYS A 158 -14.79 7.55 -5.43
C LYS A 158 -14.08 8.69 -4.72
N ALA A 159 -13.00 8.42 -4.01
CA ALA A 159 -12.18 9.46 -3.38
C ALA A 159 -11.68 10.46 -4.42
N LEU A 160 -11.19 9.99 -5.56
CA LEU A 160 -10.73 10.83 -6.65
C LEU A 160 -11.84 11.68 -7.28
N GLN A 161 -13.04 11.10 -7.47
CA GLN A 161 -14.20 11.80 -8.02
C GLN A 161 -14.73 12.90 -7.09
N TRP A 162 -14.66 12.70 -5.79
CA TRP A 162 -15.11 13.71 -4.82
C TRP A 162 -14.16 14.90 -4.77
N GLU A 163 -12.87 14.67 -4.84
CA GLU A 163 -11.87 15.74 -4.91
C GLU A 163 -12.04 16.61 -6.15
N THR A 164 -12.28 16.00 -7.32
CA THR A 164 -12.47 16.71 -8.57
C THR A 164 -13.80 17.49 -8.67
N LYS A 165 -14.80 17.13 -7.86
CA LYS A 165 -16.09 17.86 -7.80
C LYS A 165 -16.12 19.00 -6.79
N GLY A 166 -15.15 19.05 -5.88
CA GLY A 166 -15.02 20.10 -4.87
C GLY A 166 -14.26 21.33 -5.35
N GLN A 167 -13.77 21.30 -6.59
CA GLN A 167 -13.12 22.44 -7.25
C GLN A 167 -14.06 23.06 -8.28
#